data_45019daf73bcf7c2feebdcf90af73def
#
_entry.id   45019daf73bcf7c2feebdcf90af73def
#
_cell.length_a   1.000
_cell.length_b   1.000
_cell.length_c   1.000
_cell.angle_alpha   90.00
_cell.angle_beta   90.00
_cell.angle_gamma   90.00
#
_symmetry.space_group_name_H-M   'P 1'
#
loop_
_entity.id
_entity.type
_entity.pdbx_description
1 polymer ?
#
loop_
_entity_poly.entity_id
_entity_poly.type
_entity_poly.pdbx_seq_one_letter_code
_entity_poly.pdbx_strand_id
1 'polypeptide(L)'
;EDLKLLIFDGPVDTLWIENMNSLLDDNKKLCLEDSSSIYLADNMNIVFEVDDLKEASPATVSRNGMVLCEQDTISTDDLILSFVKTLPTHYFNNKLIKQFEDNSIWVTNTVIEYLYKDNVEWGLPCDKFHLVNNYLKIFDCYMKDYKNQDEILPKERDLNSDKIDEMIISSIILGMLGPIVKTQKLQTFLFDMCLGNDVNKDYKLNFNAQYSTNKYNWEPRRINTNIHQLENVWDVVYLIETAHWHKWVEMPGKAEFKISEDLKFNELVIPTPDTMKIAWLITSVVPNKQHLLLTGPTGTGKTLTIISTLDSNYDNDYYCYVKTSMTAQTTALFTQGVIEKKLQKSYRKFSPPGGKKGIIFVDDLNMPQKEKYGAQPPIELLRQWMDYHGWYDLQSDTKDFVNVVDVSFLASMGSIASGRTVSNRYLRHYII
;
A
#
# COMPACT_ATOMS: atom_id res chain seq x y z
N GLU A 1 -17.29 15.92 31.18
CA GLU A 1 -17.67 15.88 29.75
C GLU A 1 -16.45 15.52 28.93
N ASP A 2 -16.62 14.60 27.98
CA ASP A 2 -15.52 14.09 27.17
C ASP A 2 -15.03 15.14 26.16
N LEU A 3 -13.72 15.25 25.97
CA LEU A 3 -13.11 16.10 24.95
C LEU A 3 -13.49 15.56 23.56
N LYS A 4 -13.95 16.42 22.67
CA LYS A 4 -14.30 16.12 21.29
C LYS A 4 -13.34 16.83 20.34
N LEU A 5 -12.82 16.10 19.35
CA LEU A 5 -11.99 16.64 18.30
C LEU A 5 -12.73 16.58 16.98
N LEU A 6 -12.84 17.70 16.29
CA LEU A 6 -13.30 17.79 14.91
C LEU A 6 -12.07 17.86 14.02
N ILE A 7 -11.81 16.79 13.26
CA ILE A 7 -10.61 16.63 12.45
C ILE A 7 -10.95 16.88 10.98
N PHE A 8 -10.26 17.85 10.38
CA PHE A 8 -10.31 18.14 8.96
C PHE A 8 -9.04 17.58 8.32
N ASP A 9 -9.14 16.38 7.77
CA ASP A 9 -8.05 15.66 7.13
C ASP A 9 -8.14 15.81 5.61
N GLY A 10 -7.41 16.77 5.06
CA GLY A 10 -7.42 17.06 3.64
C GLY A 10 -6.78 18.40 3.28
N PRO A 11 -6.67 18.73 1.98
CA PRO A 11 -6.09 19.98 1.53
C PRO A 11 -6.95 21.17 1.98
N VAL A 12 -6.28 22.25 2.33
CA VAL A 12 -6.93 23.54 2.62
C VAL A 12 -7.17 24.28 1.31
N ASP A 13 -8.37 24.84 1.15
CA ASP A 13 -8.64 25.81 0.09
C ASP A 13 -9.23 27.11 0.66
N THR A 14 -9.10 28.19 -0.08
CA THR A 14 -9.57 29.52 0.33
C THR A 14 -11.09 29.60 0.46
N LEU A 15 -11.86 28.75 -0.25
CA LEU A 15 -13.32 28.84 -0.29
C LEU A 15 -13.95 28.51 1.06
N TRP A 16 -13.52 27.42 1.70
CA TRP A 16 -14.14 27.00 2.94
C TRP A 16 -13.37 27.43 4.20
N ILE A 17 -12.03 27.55 4.13
CA ILE A 17 -11.23 27.86 5.32
C ILE A 17 -11.46 29.27 5.81
N GLU A 18 -11.69 30.25 4.91
CA GLU A 18 -11.97 31.63 5.27
C GLU A 18 -13.31 31.78 6.01
N ASN A 19 -14.31 30.96 5.66
CA ASN A 19 -15.58 30.94 6.35
C ASN A 19 -15.45 30.40 7.79
N MET A 20 -14.37 29.71 8.11
CA MET A 20 -14.08 29.22 9.45
C MET A 20 -13.33 30.23 10.33
N ASN A 21 -12.88 31.35 9.81
CA ASN A 21 -12.11 32.33 10.57
C ASN A 21 -12.84 32.80 11.83
N SER A 22 -14.16 33.02 11.79
CA SER A 22 -14.96 33.38 12.94
C SER A 22 -15.13 32.24 13.96
N LEU A 23 -15.03 31.00 13.51
CA LEU A 23 -15.07 29.80 14.38
C LEU A 23 -13.72 29.61 15.09
N LEU A 24 -12.62 30.00 14.44
CA LEU A 24 -11.26 29.89 14.97
C LEU A 24 -10.88 31.05 15.89
N ASP A 25 -11.66 32.13 15.88
CA ASP A 25 -11.52 33.25 16.81
C ASP A 25 -12.06 32.87 18.22
N ASP A 26 -11.77 33.69 19.22
CA ASP A 26 -12.23 33.54 20.61
C ASP A 26 -13.76 33.42 20.73
N ASN A 27 -14.50 33.95 19.76
CA ASN A 27 -15.95 33.87 19.69
C ASN A 27 -16.48 32.47 19.42
N LYS A 28 -15.66 31.57 18.87
CA LYS A 28 -16.00 30.17 18.53
C LYS A 28 -17.33 30.02 17.78
N LYS A 29 -17.60 30.93 16.82
CA LYS A 29 -18.90 31.08 16.16
C LYS A 29 -18.76 30.84 14.65
N LEU A 30 -19.43 29.83 14.10
CA LEU A 30 -19.58 29.62 12.68
C LEU A 30 -20.85 30.35 12.19
N CYS A 31 -20.68 31.27 11.26
CA CYS A 31 -21.80 31.95 10.61
C CYS A 31 -22.16 31.24 9.32
N LEU A 32 -23.42 30.90 9.14
CA LEU A 32 -23.95 30.24 7.93
C LEU A 32 -24.54 31.30 6.96
N GLU A 33 -24.74 30.91 5.71
CA GLU A 33 -25.25 31.80 4.66
C GLU A 33 -26.67 32.29 4.94
N ASP A 34 -27.49 31.52 5.66
CA ASP A 34 -28.82 31.85 6.11
C ASP A 34 -28.86 32.83 7.29
N SER A 35 -27.71 33.39 7.66
CA SER A 35 -27.49 34.26 8.82
C SER A 35 -27.67 33.55 10.18
N SER A 36 -27.89 32.26 10.22
CA SER A 36 -27.84 31.48 11.44
C SER A 36 -26.40 31.28 11.92
N SER A 37 -26.23 30.91 13.17
CA SER A 37 -24.91 30.74 13.75
C SER A 37 -24.85 29.48 14.62
N ILE A 38 -23.75 28.76 14.48
CA ILE A 38 -23.45 27.59 15.30
C ILE A 38 -22.25 27.91 16.18
N TYR A 39 -22.35 27.61 17.46
CA TYR A 39 -21.25 27.80 18.40
C TYR A 39 -20.54 26.49 18.69
N LEU A 40 -19.21 26.55 18.70
CA LEU A 40 -18.39 25.42 19.12
C LEU A 40 -18.47 25.30 20.66
N ALA A 41 -18.80 24.11 21.15
CA ALA A 41 -18.84 23.87 22.58
C ALA A 41 -17.44 23.92 23.20
N ASP A 42 -17.34 24.27 24.51
CA ASP A 42 -16.04 24.45 25.18
C ASP A 42 -15.20 23.19 25.27
N ASN A 43 -15.85 22.02 25.24
CA ASN A 43 -15.18 20.70 25.17
C ASN A 43 -14.85 20.23 23.75
N MET A 44 -15.02 21.08 22.73
CA MET A 44 -14.70 20.77 21.35
C MET A 44 -13.51 21.58 20.86
N ASN A 45 -12.60 20.91 20.15
CA ASN A 45 -11.47 21.54 19.49
C ASN A 45 -11.42 21.09 18.01
N ILE A 46 -10.79 21.93 17.19
CA ILE A 46 -10.63 21.68 15.76
C ILE A 46 -9.16 21.35 15.49
N VAL A 47 -8.94 20.35 14.66
CA VAL A 47 -7.61 19.93 14.17
C VAL A 47 -7.64 19.93 12.66
N PHE A 48 -6.67 20.57 12.01
CA PHE A 48 -6.45 20.50 10.58
C PHE A 48 -5.20 19.66 10.32
N GLU A 49 -5.35 18.65 9.52
CA GLU A 49 -4.25 17.80 9.04
C GLU A 49 -4.02 18.06 7.55
N VAL A 50 -3.00 18.84 7.24
CA VAL A 50 -2.76 19.39 5.91
C VAL A 50 -1.33 19.15 5.44
N ASP A 51 -1.14 19.03 4.13
CA ASP A 51 0.20 18.88 3.54
C ASP A 51 0.95 20.22 3.52
N ASP A 52 0.27 21.32 3.17
CA ASP A 52 0.83 22.67 3.18
C ASP A 52 -0.26 23.72 3.45
N LEU A 53 0.17 24.95 3.66
CA LEU A 53 -0.70 26.09 3.96
C LEU A 53 -0.63 27.19 2.89
N LYS A 54 -0.21 26.88 1.65
CA LYS A 54 -0.03 27.86 0.58
C LYS A 54 -1.31 28.61 0.25
N GLU A 55 -2.45 27.94 0.33
CA GLU A 55 -3.77 28.49 0.03
C GLU A 55 -4.46 29.13 1.25
N ALA A 56 -3.87 29.03 2.44
CA ALA A 56 -4.41 29.66 3.64
C ALA A 56 -4.00 31.12 3.74
N SER A 57 -4.95 32.00 4.08
CA SER A 57 -4.66 33.40 4.32
C SER A 57 -3.79 33.60 5.57
N PRO A 58 -2.97 34.67 5.65
CA PRO A 58 -2.22 34.99 6.88
C PRO A 58 -3.13 35.12 8.12
N ALA A 59 -4.36 35.58 7.92
CA ALA A 59 -5.35 35.68 8.97
C ALA A 59 -5.76 34.31 9.54
N THR A 60 -5.94 33.32 8.69
CA THR A 60 -6.22 31.94 9.08
C THR A 60 -5.03 31.31 9.80
N VAL A 61 -3.82 31.50 9.25
CA VAL A 61 -2.59 30.94 9.82
C VAL A 61 -2.34 31.50 11.23
N SER A 62 -2.57 32.80 11.46
CA SER A 62 -2.33 33.44 12.77
C SER A 62 -3.27 32.96 13.89
N ARG A 63 -4.43 32.38 13.53
CA ARG A 63 -5.42 31.86 14.47
C ARG A 63 -5.17 30.42 14.92
N ASN A 64 -4.25 29.73 14.25
CA ASN A 64 -3.98 28.32 14.49
C ASN A 64 -2.63 28.11 15.18
N GLY A 65 -2.60 27.24 16.18
CA GLY A 65 -1.37 26.69 16.72
C GLY A 65 -0.81 25.65 15.76
N MET A 66 0.40 25.89 15.21
CA MET A 66 0.99 25.00 14.23
C MET A 66 1.95 23.99 14.87
N VAL A 67 1.83 22.72 14.47
CA VAL A 67 2.77 21.65 14.77
C VAL A 67 3.33 21.12 13.46
N LEU A 68 4.63 21.24 13.28
CA LEU A 68 5.31 20.67 12.12
C LEU A 68 5.64 19.19 12.42
N CYS A 69 5.12 18.29 11.58
CA CYS A 69 5.47 16.87 11.59
C CYS A 69 6.50 16.62 10.50
N GLU A 70 7.78 16.58 10.88
CA GLU A 70 8.86 16.31 9.93
C GLU A 70 8.89 14.82 9.57
N GLN A 71 9.29 14.52 8.32
CA GLN A 71 9.39 13.14 7.83
C GLN A 71 10.35 12.27 8.65
N ASP A 72 11.38 12.87 9.25
CA ASP A 72 12.40 12.17 10.02
C ASP A 72 12.07 12.02 11.52
N THR A 73 10.88 12.45 11.95
CA THR A 73 10.40 12.29 13.35
C THR A 73 10.25 10.80 13.72
N ILE A 74 9.83 9.98 12.77
CA ILE A 74 9.75 8.52 12.90
C ILE A 74 10.78 7.92 11.93
N SER A 75 11.52 6.91 12.37
CA SER A 75 12.45 6.21 11.50
C SER A 75 11.77 5.04 10.77
N THR A 76 12.34 4.63 9.64
CA THR A 76 11.92 3.40 8.95
C THR A 76 12.13 2.16 9.81
N ASP A 77 13.11 2.20 10.71
CA ASP A 77 13.37 1.13 11.65
C ASP A 77 12.23 0.97 12.67
N ASP A 78 11.58 2.08 13.08
CA ASP A 78 10.42 2.04 13.98
C ASP A 78 9.22 1.29 13.37
N LEU A 79 9.04 1.36 12.04
CA LEU A 79 8.03 0.57 11.35
C LEU A 79 8.33 -0.93 11.45
N ILE A 80 9.59 -1.32 11.24
CA ILE A 80 10.03 -2.72 11.35
C ILE A 80 9.86 -3.21 12.78
N LEU A 81 10.31 -2.42 13.77
CA LEU A 81 10.16 -2.75 15.20
C LEU A 81 8.70 -2.87 15.63
N SER A 82 7.84 -2.04 15.07
CA SER A 82 6.38 -2.15 15.29
C SER A 82 5.81 -3.42 14.69
N PHE A 83 6.21 -3.76 13.46
CA PHE A 83 5.78 -4.98 12.78
C PHE A 83 6.25 -6.25 13.50
N VAL A 84 7.48 -6.27 14.02
CA VAL A 84 8.02 -7.38 14.82
C VAL A 84 7.10 -7.80 15.96
N LYS A 85 6.41 -6.82 16.60
CA LYS A 85 5.46 -7.09 17.67
C LYS A 85 4.18 -7.82 17.21
N THR A 86 3.92 -7.85 15.91
CA THR A 86 2.76 -8.55 15.33
C THR A 86 3.07 -9.96 14.87
N LEU A 87 4.34 -10.37 14.90
CA LEU A 87 4.75 -11.71 14.47
C LEU A 87 4.21 -12.79 15.41
N PRO A 88 3.78 -13.94 14.86
CA PRO A 88 3.21 -15.04 15.65
C PRO A 88 4.29 -15.73 16.49
N THR A 89 4.30 -15.48 17.81
CA THR A 89 5.30 -16.00 18.76
C THR A 89 5.32 -17.52 18.87
N HIS A 90 4.26 -18.19 18.41
CA HIS A 90 4.19 -19.66 18.40
C HIS A 90 5.19 -20.28 17.40
N TYR A 91 5.38 -19.64 16.24
CA TYR A 91 6.31 -20.10 15.20
C TYR A 91 7.63 -19.32 15.18
N PHE A 92 7.66 -18.11 15.71
CA PHE A 92 8.83 -17.28 15.85
C PHE A 92 9.39 -17.33 17.27
N ASN A 93 10.48 -18.07 17.45
CA ASN A 93 11.23 -17.99 18.69
C ASN A 93 12.05 -16.68 18.76
N ASN A 94 12.53 -16.31 19.94
CA ASN A 94 13.27 -15.07 20.16
C ASN A 94 14.50 -14.91 19.25
N LYS A 95 15.14 -16.02 18.83
CA LYS A 95 16.30 -16.00 17.93
C LYS A 95 15.86 -15.60 16.51
N LEU A 96 14.77 -16.17 16.00
CA LEU A 96 14.23 -15.86 14.68
C LEU A 96 13.64 -14.45 14.62
N ILE A 97 12.99 -14.00 15.70
CA ILE A 97 12.52 -12.61 15.82
C ILE A 97 13.69 -11.64 15.70
N LYS A 98 14.76 -11.87 16.48
CA LYS A 98 15.92 -11.00 16.44
C LYS A 98 16.63 -11.03 15.09
N GLN A 99 16.73 -12.20 14.46
CA GLN A 99 17.29 -12.33 13.12
C GLN A 99 16.45 -11.53 12.08
N PHE A 100 15.14 -11.66 12.13
CA PHE A 100 14.24 -10.89 11.25
C PHE A 100 14.42 -9.39 11.46
N GLU A 101 14.41 -8.94 12.72
CA GLU A 101 14.62 -7.54 13.08
C GLU A 101 15.96 -7.01 12.52
N ASP A 102 17.06 -7.65 12.88
CA ASP A 102 18.41 -7.24 12.50
C ASP A 102 18.59 -7.23 10.97
N ASN A 103 18.17 -8.30 10.28
CA ASN A 103 18.33 -8.43 8.84
C ASN A 103 17.41 -7.47 8.08
N SER A 104 16.15 -7.31 8.51
CA SER A 104 15.20 -6.39 7.87
C SER A 104 15.67 -4.94 7.95
N ILE A 105 16.11 -4.47 9.13
CA ILE A 105 16.63 -3.12 9.30
C ILE A 105 17.88 -2.91 8.41
N TRP A 106 18.79 -3.87 8.40
CA TRP A 106 20.01 -3.76 7.59
C TRP A 106 19.70 -3.71 6.08
N VAL A 107 18.88 -4.65 5.58
CA VAL A 107 18.56 -4.75 4.15
C VAL A 107 17.78 -3.53 3.67
N THR A 108 16.74 -3.12 4.40
CA THR A 108 15.90 -1.98 4.00
C THR A 108 16.71 -0.70 3.96
N ASN A 109 17.55 -0.43 4.95
CA ASN A 109 18.40 0.77 4.97
C ASN A 109 19.42 0.75 3.83
N THR A 110 20.03 -0.40 3.54
CA THR A 110 20.97 -0.57 2.42
C THR A 110 20.29 -0.31 1.07
N VAL A 111 19.10 -0.87 0.86
CA VAL A 111 18.32 -0.68 -0.38
C VAL A 111 17.88 0.79 -0.52
N ILE A 112 17.36 1.42 0.54
CA ILE A 112 16.98 2.83 0.52
C ILE A 112 18.15 3.71 0.16
N GLU A 113 19.32 3.50 0.80
CA GLU A 113 20.51 4.28 0.52
C GLU A 113 20.92 4.18 -0.95
N TYR A 114 20.91 2.97 -1.52
CA TYR A 114 21.20 2.76 -2.93
C TYR A 114 20.18 3.48 -3.83
N LEU A 115 18.87 3.32 -3.59
CA LEU A 115 17.83 3.90 -4.42
C LEU A 115 17.85 5.42 -4.49
N TYR A 116 18.19 6.09 -3.38
CA TYR A 116 18.23 7.54 -3.31
C TYR A 116 19.57 8.17 -3.72
N LYS A 117 20.69 7.40 -3.69
CA LYS A 117 22.00 7.91 -4.12
C LYS A 117 22.27 7.68 -5.60
N ASP A 118 21.79 6.61 -6.19
CA ASP A 118 22.18 6.12 -7.51
C ASP A 118 21.13 6.44 -8.58
N ASN A 119 20.68 7.62 -8.77
CA ASN A 119 19.81 8.07 -9.88
C ASN A 119 18.99 6.93 -10.54
N VAL A 120 18.30 6.16 -9.71
CA VAL A 120 17.49 5.02 -10.14
C VAL A 120 16.24 5.56 -10.84
N GLU A 121 15.84 4.92 -11.94
CA GLU A 121 14.63 5.29 -12.65
C GLU A 121 13.40 4.74 -11.92
N TRP A 122 12.47 5.64 -11.58
CA TRP A 122 11.24 5.31 -10.88
C TRP A 122 10.08 5.13 -11.86
N GLY A 123 9.42 3.99 -11.81
CA GLY A 123 8.13 3.80 -12.45
C GLY A 123 7.02 4.57 -11.72
N LEU A 124 7.07 4.58 -10.40
CA LEU A 124 6.25 5.41 -9.52
C LEU A 124 7.10 5.93 -8.36
N PRO A 125 7.32 7.26 -8.22
CA PRO A 125 8.04 7.82 -7.09
C PRO A 125 7.33 7.49 -5.76
N CYS A 126 8.06 6.87 -4.85
CA CYS A 126 7.59 6.50 -3.52
C CYS A 126 8.55 7.06 -2.48
N ASP A 127 8.04 7.42 -1.32
CA ASP A 127 8.88 7.77 -0.18
C ASP A 127 9.43 6.51 0.53
N LYS A 128 10.43 6.70 1.39
CA LYS A 128 11.10 5.61 2.12
C LYS A 128 10.13 4.79 2.99
N PHE A 129 9.13 5.44 3.59
CA PHE A 129 8.15 4.77 4.43
C PHE A 129 7.22 3.88 3.61
N HIS A 130 6.82 4.35 2.44
CA HIS A 130 5.98 3.56 1.53
C HIS A 130 6.73 2.29 1.05
N LEU A 131 8.02 2.42 0.70
CA LEU A 131 8.85 1.27 0.31
C LEU A 131 8.94 0.23 1.42
N VAL A 132 9.24 0.65 2.66
CA VAL A 132 9.31 -0.26 3.80
C VAL A 132 7.94 -0.86 4.13
N ASN A 133 6.87 -0.09 4.05
CA ASN A 133 5.51 -0.61 4.21
C ASN A 133 5.16 -1.68 3.17
N ASN A 134 5.53 -1.48 1.90
CA ASN A 134 5.33 -2.48 0.86
C ASN A 134 6.08 -3.78 1.17
N TYR A 135 7.34 -3.66 1.60
CA TYR A 135 8.14 -4.79 2.06
C TYR A 135 7.43 -5.56 3.17
N LEU A 136 7.02 -4.86 4.24
CA LEU A 136 6.36 -5.48 5.39
C LEU A 136 5.02 -6.13 5.04
N LYS A 137 4.23 -5.51 4.16
CA LYS A 137 2.96 -6.06 3.67
C LYS A 137 3.15 -7.33 2.85
N ILE A 138 4.17 -7.40 2.00
CA ILE A 138 4.50 -8.63 1.26
C ILE A 138 5.01 -9.70 2.21
N PHE A 139 5.88 -9.36 3.17
CA PHE A 139 6.32 -10.32 4.19
C PHE A 139 5.13 -10.83 5.01
N ASP A 140 4.18 -9.97 5.33
CA ASP A 140 2.94 -10.34 6.02
C ASP A 140 2.08 -11.33 5.22
N CYS A 141 2.09 -11.25 3.89
CA CYS A 141 1.43 -12.23 3.04
C CYS A 141 2.04 -13.63 3.16
N TYR A 142 3.36 -13.74 3.33
CA TYR A 142 4.01 -15.02 3.64
C TYR A 142 3.60 -15.57 5.02
N MET A 143 3.26 -14.69 5.97
CA MET A 143 2.88 -15.07 7.34
C MET A 143 1.42 -15.49 7.49
N LYS A 144 0.63 -15.47 6.41
CA LYS A 144 -0.82 -15.76 6.46
C LYS A 144 -1.16 -17.04 7.19
N ASP A 145 -0.54 -18.14 6.78
CA ASP A 145 -0.83 -19.47 7.34
C ASP A 145 -0.31 -19.62 8.77
N TYR A 146 0.77 -18.90 9.12
CA TYR A 146 1.36 -18.88 10.47
C TYR A 146 0.56 -18.05 11.48
N LYS A 147 -0.31 -17.16 11.02
CA LYS A 147 -1.19 -16.36 11.88
C LYS A 147 -2.48 -17.08 12.25
N ASN A 148 -2.83 -18.15 11.53
CA ASN A 148 -4.00 -18.94 11.83
C ASN A 148 -3.68 -19.90 12.98
N GLN A 149 -4.13 -19.58 14.20
CA GLN A 149 -3.83 -20.34 15.42
C GLN A 149 -4.57 -21.70 15.49
N ASP A 150 -5.61 -21.87 14.68
CA ASP A 150 -6.46 -23.05 14.68
C ASP A 150 -5.90 -24.20 13.81
N GLU A 151 -4.91 -23.93 12.97
CA GLU A 151 -4.29 -24.93 12.09
C GLU A 151 -2.85 -25.24 12.52
N ILE A 152 -2.59 -26.50 12.86
CA ILE A 152 -1.22 -26.98 13.06
C ILE A 152 -0.61 -27.23 11.69
N LEU A 153 0.37 -26.40 11.33
CA LEU A 153 1.07 -26.54 10.06
C LEU A 153 1.92 -27.83 10.03
N PRO A 154 2.07 -28.49 8.86
CA PRO A 154 2.99 -29.59 8.68
C PRO A 154 4.43 -29.20 9.09
N LYS A 155 5.20 -30.14 9.65
CA LYS A 155 6.60 -29.89 10.07
C LYS A 155 7.50 -29.37 8.96
N GLU A 156 7.19 -29.67 7.70
CA GLU A 156 7.91 -29.17 6.53
C GLU A 156 7.78 -27.66 6.38
N ARG A 157 6.76 -27.06 6.99
CA ARG A 157 6.54 -25.60 7.04
C ARG A 157 7.15 -24.92 8.27
N ASP A 158 7.85 -25.66 9.15
CA ASP A 158 8.53 -25.05 10.29
C ASP A 158 9.49 -23.96 9.82
N LEU A 159 9.42 -22.81 10.48
CA LEU A 159 10.29 -21.68 10.18
C LEU A 159 11.69 -21.94 10.69
N ASN A 160 12.67 -21.66 9.85
CA ASN A 160 14.08 -21.67 10.18
C ASN A 160 14.78 -20.41 9.70
N SER A 161 16.03 -20.26 10.07
CA SER A 161 16.87 -19.10 9.71
C SER A 161 16.90 -18.85 8.20
N ASP A 162 17.10 -19.89 7.39
CA ASP A 162 17.27 -19.77 5.94
C ASP A 162 15.96 -19.34 5.26
N LYS A 163 14.84 -19.92 5.67
CA LYS A 163 13.52 -19.54 5.13
C LYS A 163 13.19 -18.07 5.41
N ILE A 164 13.53 -17.57 6.59
CA ILE A 164 13.30 -16.16 6.94
C ILE A 164 14.13 -15.25 6.04
N ASP A 165 15.40 -15.55 5.84
CA ASP A 165 16.28 -14.77 4.97
C ASP A 165 15.79 -14.75 3.51
N GLU A 166 15.35 -15.90 2.98
CA GLU A 166 14.77 -15.99 1.63
C GLU A 166 13.47 -15.21 1.50
N MET A 167 12.58 -15.24 2.51
CA MET A 167 11.37 -14.45 2.53
C MET A 167 11.65 -12.94 2.61
N ILE A 168 12.65 -12.52 3.37
CA ILE A 168 13.11 -11.11 3.44
C ILE A 168 13.49 -10.66 2.03
N ILE A 169 14.36 -11.39 1.33
CA ILE A 169 14.83 -11.01 -0.01
C ILE A 169 13.68 -11.01 -1.02
N SER A 170 12.81 -12.03 -1.01
CA SER A 170 11.64 -12.06 -1.89
C SER A 170 10.70 -10.87 -1.64
N SER A 171 10.49 -10.49 -0.38
CA SER A 171 9.66 -9.35 0.00
C SER A 171 10.27 -8.01 -0.42
N ILE A 172 11.59 -7.88 -0.42
CA ILE A 172 12.31 -6.72 -0.96
C ILE A 172 12.08 -6.61 -2.47
N ILE A 173 12.28 -7.70 -3.22
CA ILE A 173 12.13 -7.71 -4.69
C ILE A 173 10.70 -7.37 -5.09
N LEU A 174 9.70 -7.91 -4.42
CA LEU A 174 8.30 -7.73 -4.74
C LEU A 174 7.69 -6.45 -4.18
N GLY A 175 8.10 -6.03 -3.00
CA GLY A 175 7.55 -4.88 -2.29
C GLY A 175 8.34 -3.59 -2.51
N MET A 176 9.61 -3.53 -2.09
CA MET A 176 10.39 -2.29 -2.21
C MET A 176 10.77 -1.95 -3.64
N LEU A 177 11.11 -2.97 -4.44
CA LEU A 177 11.55 -2.77 -5.82
C LEU A 177 10.41 -2.84 -6.86
N GLY A 178 9.17 -3.06 -6.42
CA GLY A 178 7.98 -3.00 -7.28
C GLY A 178 7.86 -1.69 -8.06
N PRO A 179 7.97 -0.51 -7.39
CA PRO A 179 7.85 0.79 -8.04
C PRO A 179 9.04 1.21 -8.90
N ILE A 180 10.12 0.43 -8.95
CA ILE A 180 11.38 0.77 -9.61
C ILE A 180 11.48 0.11 -10.98
N VAL A 181 12.07 0.82 -11.95
CA VAL A 181 12.37 0.24 -13.26
C VAL A 181 13.49 -0.79 -13.13
N LYS A 182 13.22 -2.00 -13.58
CA LYS A 182 14.15 -3.15 -13.48
C LYS A 182 15.35 -2.93 -14.37
N THR A 183 16.55 -2.89 -13.81
CA THR A 183 17.81 -2.73 -14.53
C THR A 183 18.80 -3.81 -14.13
N GLN A 184 19.76 -4.11 -15.02
CA GLN A 184 20.85 -5.04 -14.73
C GLN A 184 21.71 -4.53 -13.55
N LYS A 185 21.90 -3.20 -13.44
CA LYS A 185 22.67 -2.58 -12.34
C LYS A 185 22.02 -2.85 -10.99
N LEU A 186 20.68 -2.74 -10.91
CA LEU A 186 19.93 -3.02 -9.68
C LEU A 186 20.00 -4.50 -9.30
N GLN A 187 19.95 -5.40 -10.28
CA GLN A 187 20.13 -6.83 -10.03
C GLN A 187 21.54 -7.15 -9.48
N THR A 188 22.59 -6.57 -10.08
CA THR A 188 23.95 -6.73 -9.58
C THR A 188 24.11 -6.23 -8.16
N PHE A 189 23.52 -5.06 -7.85
CA PHE A 189 23.50 -4.54 -6.48
C PHE A 189 22.88 -5.52 -5.48
N LEU A 190 21.73 -6.14 -5.84
CA LEU A 190 21.07 -7.13 -4.97
C LEU A 190 21.96 -8.37 -4.73
N PHE A 191 22.61 -8.87 -5.78
CA PHE A 191 23.52 -10.00 -5.64
C PHE A 191 24.72 -9.66 -4.74
N ASP A 192 25.34 -8.49 -4.94
CA ASP A 192 26.48 -8.04 -4.15
C ASP A 192 26.08 -7.85 -2.67
N MET A 193 24.91 -7.28 -2.42
CA MET A 193 24.37 -7.14 -1.08
C MET A 193 24.18 -8.50 -0.38
N CYS A 194 23.59 -9.48 -1.08
CA CYS A 194 23.30 -10.80 -0.50
C CYS A 194 24.57 -11.64 -0.29
N LEU A 195 25.53 -11.55 -1.20
CA LEU A 195 26.78 -12.33 -1.11
C LEU A 195 27.76 -11.79 -0.08
N GLY A 196 27.61 -10.55 0.34
CA GLY A 196 28.53 -9.90 1.25
C GLY A 196 29.97 -9.74 0.68
N ASN A 197 30.09 -9.83 -0.64
CA ASN A 197 31.39 -9.68 -1.33
C ASN A 197 31.80 -8.21 -1.40
N ASP A 198 33.16 -8.00 -1.36
CA ASP A 198 33.82 -6.70 -1.42
C ASP A 198 33.69 -5.95 -2.77
N VAL A 199 32.61 -6.14 -3.48
CA VAL A 199 32.52 -5.76 -4.89
C VAL A 199 32.32 -4.25 -5.10
N ASN A 200 32.03 -3.46 -4.09
CA ASN A 200 32.15 -2.00 -4.24
C ASN A 200 32.58 -1.36 -2.91
N LYS A 201 33.86 -1.02 -2.82
CA LYS A 201 34.46 -0.31 -1.68
C LYS A 201 33.73 1.00 -1.36
N ASP A 202 33.07 1.62 -2.35
CA ASP A 202 32.39 2.91 -2.21
C ASP A 202 31.09 2.81 -1.41
N TYR A 203 30.32 1.72 -1.55
CA TYR A 203 29.09 1.51 -0.77
C TYR A 203 29.39 1.10 0.68
N LYS A 204 30.43 0.28 0.91
CA LYS A 204 30.86 -0.11 2.26
C LYS A 204 31.39 1.06 3.09
N LEU A 205 32.15 1.97 2.47
CA LEU A 205 32.77 3.11 3.18
C LEU A 205 31.72 4.07 3.77
N ASN A 206 30.66 4.34 3.07
CA ASN A 206 29.60 5.24 3.55
C ASN A 206 28.68 4.57 4.57
N PHE A 207 28.36 3.30 4.39
CA PHE A 207 27.51 2.55 5.31
C PHE A 207 28.17 2.40 6.69
N ASN A 208 29.44 2.00 6.75
CA ASN A 208 30.15 1.87 8.00
C ASN A 208 30.47 3.22 8.69
N ALA A 209 30.72 4.30 7.94
CA ALA A 209 31.02 5.61 8.53
C ALA A 209 29.81 6.29 9.17
N GLN A 210 28.62 6.10 8.61
CA GLN A 210 27.39 6.76 9.09
C GLN A 210 26.75 6.01 10.27
N TYR A 211 26.89 4.69 10.36
CA TYR A 211 26.28 3.84 11.37
C TYR A 211 27.24 3.30 12.44
N SER A 212 28.55 3.39 12.23
CA SER A 212 29.56 2.95 13.23
C SER A 212 29.64 3.81 14.49
N THR A 213 29.01 4.99 14.48
CA THR A 213 29.11 5.94 15.61
C THR A 213 27.92 5.92 16.55
N ASN A 214 26.79 5.26 16.22
CA ASN A 214 25.62 5.28 17.09
C ASN A 214 24.82 3.97 17.08
N LYS A 215 24.84 3.29 18.20
CA LYS A 215 23.81 2.36 18.70
C LYS A 215 23.89 0.90 18.25
N TYR A 216 24.47 0.55 17.12
CA TYR A 216 24.54 -0.83 16.65
C TYR A 216 25.94 -1.15 16.12
N ASN A 217 26.63 -2.14 16.72
CA ASN A 217 27.83 -2.74 16.15
C ASN A 217 27.40 -3.61 14.94
N TRP A 218 27.39 -3.01 13.76
CA TRP A 218 27.04 -3.69 12.51
C TRP A 218 28.31 -4.35 11.93
N GLU A 219 28.42 -5.64 12.12
CA GLU A 219 29.20 -6.45 11.20
C GLU A 219 28.37 -6.70 9.93
N PRO A 220 28.98 -6.61 8.72
CA PRO A 220 28.29 -6.95 7.49
C PRO A 220 27.83 -8.41 7.58
N ARG A 221 26.54 -8.61 7.81
CA ARG A 221 25.96 -9.95 7.92
C ARG A 221 25.67 -10.46 6.53
N ARG A 222 26.16 -11.64 6.22
CA ARG A 222 25.78 -12.38 5.04
C ARG A 222 24.34 -12.88 5.24
N ILE A 223 23.41 -12.44 4.38
CA ILE A 223 22.09 -13.05 4.30
C ILE A 223 22.25 -14.39 3.60
N ASN A 224 21.73 -15.44 4.21
CA ASN A 224 21.83 -16.79 3.66
C ASN A 224 20.74 -17.01 2.61
N THR A 225 21.04 -16.70 1.36
CA THR A 225 20.12 -16.83 0.22
C THR A 225 20.80 -17.46 -0.99
N ASN A 226 20.03 -18.18 -1.78
CA ASN A 226 20.48 -18.81 -3.03
C ASN A 226 20.17 -17.95 -4.27
N ILE A 227 19.71 -16.72 -4.08
CA ILE A 227 19.28 -15.83 -5.18
C ILE A 227 20.39 -15.57 -6.21
N HIS A 228 21.64 -15.60 -5.81
CA HIS A 228 22.80 -15.41 -6.68
C HIS A 228 23.00 -16.53 -7.71
N GLN A 229 22.35 -17.69 -7.52
CA GLN A 229 22.38 -18.81 -8.46
C GLN A 229 21.36 -18.61 -9.60
N LEU A 230 20.54 -17.59 -9.53
CA LEU A 230 19.48 -17.31 -10.51
C LEU A 230 20.00 -16.36 -11.58
N GLU A 231 19.61 -16.60 -12.82
CA GLU A 231 19.98 -15.76 -13.96
C GLU A 231 19.30 -14.36 -13.88
N ASN A 232 18.05 -14.33 -13.44
CA ASN A 232 17.25 -13.12 -13.37
C ASN A 232 16.35 -13.12 -12.13
N VAL A 233 16.57 -12.15 -11.24
CA VAL A 233 15.81 -12.02 -9.97
C VAL A 233 14.37 -11.57 -10.19
N TRP A 234 14.07 -10.95 -11.34
CA TRP A 234 12.74 -10.43 -11.63
C TRP A 234 11.75 -11.51 -12.09
N ASP A 235 12.28 -12.64 -12.56
CA ASP A 235 11.50 -13.73 -13.15
C ASP A 235 11.23 -14.87 -12.16
N VAL A 236 11.53 -14.67 -10.88
CA VAL A 236 11.44 -15.69 -9.85
C VAL A 236 10.69 -15.21 -8.61
N VAL A 237 10.21 -16.18 -7.83
CA VAL A 237 9.59 -15.98 -6.51
C VAL A 237 10.02 -17.10 -5.57
N TYR A 238 10.20 -16.77 -4.31
CA TYR A 238 10.39 -17.77 -3.26
C TYR A 238 9.02 -18.31 -2.81
N LEU A 239 8.87 -19.62 -2.77
CA LEU A 239 7.68 -20.28 -2.25
C LEU A 239 8.01 -21.01 -0.94
N ILE A 240 7.31 -20.64 0.12
CA ILE A 240 7.56 -21.17 1.46
C ILE A 240 7.16 -22.65 1.56
N GLU A 241 6.18 -23.09 0.76
CA GLU A 241 5.69 -24.48 0.71
C GLU A 241 6.76 -25.46 0.23
N THR A 242 7.54 -25.04 -0.76
CA THR A 242 8.62 -25.85 -1.33
C THR A 242 9.98 -25.51 -0.75
N ALA A 243 10.10 -24.38 -0.06
CA ALA A 243 11.35 -23.76 0.42
C ALA A 243 12.40 -23.52 -0.69
N HIS A 244 11.91 -23.24 -1.92
CA HIS A 244 12.76 -23.00 -3.10
C HIS A 244 12.30 -21.79 -3.90
N TRP A 245 13.25 -21.25 -4.69
CA TRP A 245 12.95 -20.26 -5.71
C TRP A 245 12.42 -20.94 -6.97
N HIS A 246 11.32 -20.40 -7.51
CA HIS A 246 10.68 -20.89 -8.73
C HIS A 246 10.59 -19.78 -9.77
N LYS A 247 10.76 -20.12 -11.04
CA LYS A 247 10.44 -19.18 -12.13
C LYS A 247 8.92 -19.00 -12.19
N TRP A 248 8.47 -17.77 -12.48
CA TRP A 248 7.04 -17.48 -12.56
C TRP A 248 6.29 -18.41 -13.53
N VAL A 249 6.91 -18.77 -14.64
CA VAL A 249 6.32 -19.66 -15.64
C VAL A 249 6.30 -21.14 -15.25
N GLU A 250 7.11 -21.53 -14.25
CA GLU A 250 7.28 -22.91 -13.78
C GLU A 250 6.65 -23.14 -12.41
N MET A 251 5.75 -22.26 -11.99
CA MET A 251 5.10 -22.34 -10.66
C MET A 251 4.41 -23.69 -10.46
N PRO A 252 4.62 -24.39 -9.31
CA PRO A 252 3.97 -25.65 -9.04
C PRO A 252 2.44 -25.50 -8.96
N GLY A 253 1.73 -26.54 -9.36
CA GLY A 253 0.26 -26.62 -9.28
C GLY A 253 -0.48 -25.94 -10.45
N LYS A 254 0.21 -25.46 -11.49
CA LYS A 254 -0.43 -24.93 -12.68
C LYS A 254 -0.84 -26.01 -13.66
N ALA A 255 -2.08 -25.87 -14.12
CA ALA A 255 -2.53 -26.59 -15.30
C ALA A 255 -1.74 -26.11 -16.54
N GLU A 256 -1.41 -27.03 -17.45
CA GLU A 256 -0.90 -26.64 -18.76
C GLU A 256 -1.82 -25.60 -19.41
N PHE A 257 -1.23 -24.54 -19.95
CA PHE A 257 -2.00 -23.54 -20.67
C PHE A 257 -2.61 -24.16 -21.92
N LYS A 258 -3.93 -24.35 -21.91
CA LYS A 258 -4.70 -24.83 -23.04
C LYS A 258 -5.60 -23.72 -23.55
N ILE A 259 -5.48 -23.41 -24.84
CA ILE A 259 -6.38 -22.46 -25.48
C ILE A 259 -7.69 -23.19 -25.72
N SER A 260 -8.78 -22.72 -25.10
CA SER A 260 -10.13 -23.18 -25.40
C SER A 260 -10.56 -22.59 -26.73
N GLU A 261 -11.18 -23.43 -27.59
CA GLU A 261 -11.70 -23.00 -28.88
C GLU A 261 -12.82 -21.94 -28.77
N ASP A 262 -13.46 -21.86 -27.63
CA ASP A 262 -14.57 -20.94 -27.36
C ASP A 262 -14.11 -19.53 -26.93
N LEU A 263 -12.82 -19.34 -26.60
CA LEU A 263 -12.30 -18.05 -26.15
C LEU A 263 -12.10 -17.08 -27.33
N LYS A 264 -12.60 -15.88 -27.19
CA LYS A 264 -12.32 -14.81 -28.14
C LYS A 264 -10.88 -14.35 -28.01
N PHE A 265 -10.27 -13.95 -29.11
CA PHE A 265 -8.87 -13.51 -29.15
C PHE A 265 -8.56 -12.38 -28.13
N ASN A 266 -9.49 -11.47 -27.91
CA ASN A 266 -9.34 -10.35 -26.96
C ASN A 266 -9.53 -10.75 -25.48
N GLU A 267 -9.95 -11.98 -25.20
CA GLU A 267 -10.09 -12.54 -23.85
C GLU A 267 -8.91 -13.46 -23.50
N LEU A 268 -8.04 -13.72 -24.46
CA LEU A 268 -6.89 -14.62 -24.30
C LEU A 268 -5.79 -13.94 -23.47
N VAL A 269 -5.50 -14.46 -22.29
CA VAL A 269 -4.37 -14.04 -21.45
C VAL A 269 -3.29 -15.10 -21.52
N ILE A 270 -2.16 -14.75 -22.15
CA ILE A 270 -1.00 -15.63 -22.25
C ILE A 270 -0.21 -15.56 -20.94
N PRO A 271 0.15 -16.70 -20.32
CA PRO A 271 0.95 -16.72 -19.10
C PRO A 271 2.40 -16.30 -19.41
N THR A 272 2.70 -15.03 -19.17
CA THR A 272 4.06 -14.46 -19.18
C THR A 272 4.56 -14.33 -17.74
N PRO A 273 5.88 -14.16 -17.49
CA PRO A 273 6.38 -13.89 -16.14
C PRO A 273 5.62 -12.76 -15.43
N ASP A 274 5.32 -11.67 -16.14
CA ASP A 274 4.62 -10.51 -15.56
C ASP A 274 3.15 -10.82 -15.23
N THR A 275 2.40 -11.47 -16.13
CA THR A 275 1.00 -11.83 -15.84
C THR A 275 0.89 -12.82 -14.68
N MET A 276 1.89 -13.70 -14.57
CA MET A 276 1.97 -14.68 -13.51
C MET A 276 2.32 -14.05 -12.16
N LYS A 277 3.27 -13.11 -12.16
CA LYS A 277 3.62 -12.29 -10.99
C LYS A 277 2.40 -11.52 -10.48
N ILE A 278 1.68 -10.86 -11.38
CA ILE A 278 0.46 -10.10 -11.04
C ILE A 278 -0.60 -11.03 -10.43
N ALA A 279 -0.84 -12.19 -11.05
CA ALA A 279 -1.80 -13.17 -10.54
C ALA A 279 -1.42 -13.66 -9.13
N TRP A 280 -0.16 -13.97 -8.90
CA TRP A 280 0.34 -14.38 -7.58
C TRP A 280 0.19 -13.26 -6.55
N LEU A 281 0.55 -12.02 -6.90
CA LEU A 281 0.37 -10.87 -6.01
C LEU A 281 -1.10 -10.69 -5.62
N ILE A 282 -2.03 -10.75 -6.58
CA ILE A 282 -3.46 -10.63 -6.28
C ILE A 282 -3.92 -11.74 -5.34
N THR A 283 -3.54 -12.99 -5.63
CA THR A 283 -3.94 -14.15 -4.81
C THR A 283 -3.29 -14.17 -3.42
N SER A 284 -2.16 -13.51 -3.26
CA SER A 284 -1.51 -13.34 -1.94
C SER A 284 -2.07 -12.15 -1.15
N VAL A 285 -2.31 -11.02 -1.82
CA VAL A 285 -2.68 -9.73 -1.20
C VAL A 285 -4.14 -9.70 -0.75
N VAL A 286 -5.07 -10.15 -1.61
CA VAL A 286 -6.53 -10.07 -1.34
C VAL A 286 -6.94 -10.85 -0.09
N PRO A 287 -6.53 -12.12 0.12
CA PRO A 287 -6.90 -12.84 1.33
C PRO A 287 -6.35 -12.22 2.62
N ASN A 288 -5.25 -11.48 2.53
CA ASN A 288 -4.63 -10.75 3.64
C ASN A 288 -5.23 -9.36 3.88
N LYS A 289 -6.32 -9.00 3.18
CA LYS A 289 -6.98 -7.69 3.27
C LYS A 289 -6.02 -6.52 2.94
N GLN A 290 -4.98 -6.78 2.15
CA GLN A 290 -4.08 -5.76 1.64
C GLN A 290 -4.59 -5.22 0.30
N HIS A 291 -4.05 -4.08 -0.14
CA HIS A 291 -4.45 -3.40 -1.35
C HIS A 291 -3.29 -3.39 -2.35
N LEU A 292 -3.60 -3.60 -3.64
CA LEU A 292 -2.61 -3.67 -4.71
C LEU A 292 -2.91 -2.62 -5.79
N LEU A 293 -1.88 -1.91 -6.22
CA LEU A 293 -1.94 -0.97 -7.32
C LEU A 293 -0.99 -1.41 -8.45
N LEU A 294 -1.53 -1.59 -9.65
CA LEU A 294 -0.75 -1.81 -10.85
C LEU A 294 -0.57 -0.52 -11.63
N THR A 295 0.66 -0.11 -11.83
CA THR A 295 1.00 1.07 -12.63
C THR A 295 1.80 0.70 -13.87
N GLY A 296 1.65 1.46 -14.95
CA GLY A 296 2.40 1.24 -16.18
C GLY A 296 1.73 1.84 -17.41
N PRO A 297 2.41 1.81 -18.57
CA PRO A 297 1.87 2.36 -19.82
C PRO A 297 0.53 1.75 -20.24
N THR A 298 -0.22 2.47 -21.05
CA THR A 298 -1.47 1.98 -21.65
C THR A 298 -1.18 0.77 -22.57
N GLY A 299 -2.09 -0.20 -22.60
CA GLY A 299 -1.95 -1.36 -23.49
C GLY A 299 -1.08 -2.50 -22.95
N THR A 300 -0.59 -2.44 -21.72
CA THR A 300 0.22 -3.51 -21.10
C THR A 300 -0.61 -4.64 -20.46
N GLY A 301 -1.92 -4.67 -20.68
CA GLY A 301 -2.79 -5.76 -20.22
C GLY A 301 -3.17 -5.74 -18.74
N LYS A 302 -2.88 -4.67 -17.98
CA LYS A 302 -3.17 -4.57 -16.52
C LYS A 302 -4.61 -4.98 -16.17
N THR A 303 -5.57 -4.29 -16.78
CA THR A 303 -7.00 -4.52 -16.55
C THR A 303 -7.42 -5.95 -16.90
N LEU A 304 -6.95 -6.46 -18.03
CA LEU A 304 -7.26 -7.81 -18.49
C LEU A 304 -6.69 -8.87 -17.55
N THR A 305 -5.45 -8.70 -17.11
CA THR A 305 -4.80 -9.63 -16.17
C THR A 305 -5.52 -9.65 -14.82
N ILE A 306 -5.92 -8.47 -14.30
CA ILE A 306 -6.67 -8.41 -13.03
C ILE A 306 -8.00 -9.16 -13.17
N ILE A 307 -8.79 -8.85 -14.22
CA ILE A 307 -10.12 -9.46 -14.41
C ILE A 307 -9.97 -10.97 -14.59
N SER A 308 -9.08 -11.42 -15.49
CA SER A 308 -8.83 -12.85 -15.70
C SER A 308 -8.40 -13.57 -14.42
N THR A 309 -7.57 -12.93 -13.58
CA THR A 309 -7.16 -13.50 -12.30
C THR A 309 -8.33 -13.59 -11.32
N LEU A 310 -9.18 -12.56 -11.26
CA LEU A 310 -10.37 -12.57 -10.40
C LEU A 310 -11.35 -13.67 -10.83
N ASP A 311 -11.62 -13.78 -12.12
CA ASP A 311 -12.57 -14.77 -12.65
C ASP A 311 -12.06 -16.21 -12.50
N SER A 312 -10.73 -16.44 -12.53
CA SER A 312 -10.13 -17.77 -12.44
C SER A 312 -9.90 -18.25 -11.01
N ASN A 313 -9.62 -17.34 -10.06
CA ASN A 313 -9.16 -17.73 -8.71
C ASN A 313 -10.14 -17.40 -7.59
N TYR A 314 -11.21 -16.63 -7.86
CA TYR A 314 -12.16 -16.21 -6.84
C TYR A 314 -13.56 -16.69 -7.16
N ASP A 315 -13.98 -17.73 -6.43
CA ASP A 315 -15.31 -18.29 -6.55
C ASP A 315 -16.39 -17.28 -6.14
N ASN A 316 -17.42 -17.14 -6.95
CA ASN A 316 -18.57 -16.29 -6.68
C ASN A 316 -19.37 -16.70 -5.43
N ASP A 317 -19.18 -17.91 -4.91
CA ASP A 317 -19.83 -18.34 -3.67
C ASP A 317 -19.17 -17.70 -2.42
N TYR A 318 -17.87 -17.41 -2.48
CA TYR A 318 -17.09 -16.82 -1.37
C TYR A 318 -16.72 -15.36 -1.58
N TYR A 319 -16.71 -14.90 -2.82
CA TYR A 319 -16.29 -13.55 -3.17
C TYR A 319 -17.33 -12.82 -4.01
N CYS A 320 -17.36 -11.50 -3.84
CA CYS A 320 -18.13 -10.58 -4.66
C CYS A 320 -17.19 -9.49 -5.15
N TYR A 321 -17.06 -9.28 -6.45
CA TYR A 321 -16.24 -8.19 -6.94
C TYR A 321 -17.04 -7.09 -7.63
N VAL A 322 -16.55 -5.88 -7.48
CA VAL A 322 -17.11 -4.66 -8.06
C VAL A 322 -16.06 -4.05 -8.96
N LYS A 323 -16.35 -3.92 -10.24
CA LYS A 323 -15.50 -3.18 -11.17
C LYS A 323 -16.04 -1.77 -11.33
N THR A 324 -15.18 -0.77 -11.17
CA THR A 324 -15.45 0.62 -11.52
C THR A 324 -14.29 1.18 -12.32
N SER A 325 -14.57 1.97 -13.36
CA SER A 325 -13.56 2.68 -14.12
C SER A 325 -13.75 4.17 -13.89
N MET A 326 -12.66 4.88 -13.62
CA MET A 326 -12.70 6.31 -13.39
C MET A 326 -12.50 7.10 -14.68
N THR A 327 -13.18 8.23 -14.77
CA THR A 327 -13.07 9.20 -15.86
C THR A 327 -12.74 10.58 -15.29
N ALA A 328 -12.41 11.54 -16.15
CA ALA A 328 -12.16 12.91 -15.72
C ALA A 328 -13.35 13.55 -14.98
N GLN A 329 -14.59 13.12 -15.27
CA GLN A 329 -15.82 13.65 -14.70
C GLN A 329 -16.39 12.79 -13.55
N THR A 330 -15.67 11.74 -13.12
CA THR A 330 -16.14 10.89 -12.03
C THR A 330 -16.17 11.69 -10.72
N THR A 331 -17.33 11.63 -10.04
CA THR A 331 -17.55 12.30 -8.75
C THR A 331 -17.47 11.33 -7.57
N ALA A 332 -17.23 11.83 -6.35
CA ALA A 332 -17.27 11.03 -5.13
C ALA A 332 -18.63 10.35 -4.93
N LEU A 333 -19.73 11.09 -5.17
CA LEU A 333 -21.09 10.56 -5.06
C LEU A 333 -21.35 9.39 -6.02
N PHE A 334 -20.89 9.50 -7.26
CA PHE A 334 -20.99 8.42 -8.24
C PHE A 334 -20.19 7.20 -7.80
N THR A 335 -18.94 7.40 -7.37
CA THR A 335 -18.05 6.32 -6.91
C THR A 335 -18.67 5.59 -5.72
N GLN A 336 -19.15 6.32 -4.72
CA GLN A 336 -19.86 5.77 -3.57
C GLN A 336 -21.07 4.93 -4.01
N GLY A 337 -21.93 5.48 -4.85
CA GLY A 337 -23.13 4.80 -5.31
C GLY A 337 -22.87 3.52 -6.11
N VAL A 338 -21.81 3.48 -6.92
CA VAL A 338 -21.41 2.26 -7.67
C VAL A 338 -20.97 1.15 -6.70
N ILE A 339 -20.20 1.49 -5.68
CA ILE A 339 -19.71 0.51 -4.70
C ILE A 339 -20.86 0.03 -3.82
N GLU A 340 -21.64 0.93 -3.26
CA GLU A 340 -22.73 0.61 -2.33
C GLU A 340 -23.84 -0.22 -2.96
N LYS A 341 -24.13 -0.04 -4.26
CA LYS A 341 -25.13 -0.87 -5.00
C LYS A 341 -24.82 -2.37 -4.99
N LYS A 342 -23.57 -2.74 -4.82
CA LYS A 342 -23.12 -4.14 -4.79
C LYS A 342 -22.96 -4.70 -3.38
N LEU A 343 -23.11 -3.84 -2.38
CA LEU A 343 -23.01 -4.18 -0.97
C LEU A 343 -24.40 -4.19 -0.34
N GLN A 344 -24.55 -4.95 0.71
CA GLN A 344 -25.79 -5.00 1.51
C GLN A 344 -25.67 -4.00 2.66
N LYS A 345 -26.66 -3.11 2.76
CA LYS A 345 -26.77 -2.13 3.86
C LYS A 345 -27.41 -2.77 5.07
N SER A 346 -26.80 -2.63 6.24
CA SER A 346 -27.32 -3.05 7.53
C SER A 346 -27.06 -1.92 8.53
N TYR A 347 -28.11 -1.22 8.96
CA TYR A 347 -28.05 -0.04 9.83
C TYR A 347 -26.96 0.97 9.38
N ARG A 348 -25.83 1.10 10.09
CA ARG A 348 -24.68 1.98 9.74
C ARG A 348 -23.49 1.21 9.14
N LYS A 349 -23.74 0.13 8.44
CA LYS A 349 -22.71 -0.76 7.90
C LYS A 349 -23.07 -1.24 6.51
N PHE A 350 -22.09 -1.22 5.61
CA PHE A 350 -22.14 -1.93 4.34
C PHE A 350 -21.20 -3.13 4.37
N SER A 351 -21.65 -4.24 3.82
CA SER A 351 -20.86 -5.47 3.68
C SER A 351 -21.23 -6.23 2.42
N PRO A 352 -20.36 -7.08 1.87
CA PRO A 352 -20.74 -7.96 0.77
C PRO A 352 -21.93 -8.85 1.13
N PRO A 353 -22.82 -9.16 0.18
CA PRO A 353 -24.00 -9.98 0.45
C PRO A 353 -23.62 -11.41 0.83
N GLY A 354 -24.40 -12.05 1.70
CA GLY A 354 -24.23 -13.45 2.07
C GLY A 354 -22.97 -13.80 2.86
N GLY A 355 -22.35 -12.82 3.53
CA GLY A 355 -21.11 -13.03 4.28
C GLY A 355 -19.85 -13.26 3.42
N LYS A 356 -19.94 -12.95 2.12
CA LYS A 356 -18.81 -13.02 1.17
C LYS A 356 -17.74 -11.98 1.51
N LYS A 357 -16.56 -12.12 0.89
CA LYS A 357 -15.53 -11.08 0.87
C LYS A 357 -15.67 -10.24 -0.38
N GLY A 358 -15.53 -8.93 -0.25
CA GLY A 358 -15.63 -7.99 -1.36
C GLY A 358 -14.26 -7.66 -1.95
N ILE A 359 -14.20 -7.59 -3.28
CA ILE A 359 -13.05 -7.08 -4.01
C ILE A 359 -13.51 -5.91 -4.85
N ILE A 360 -12.97 -4.73 -4.61
CA ILE A 360 -13.29 -3.52 -5.36
C ILE A 360 -12.13 -3.24 -6.30
N PHE A 361 -12.37 -3.41 -7.60
CA PHE A 361 -11.39 -3.09 -8.63
C PHE A 361 -11.68 -1.71 -9.23
N VAL A 362 -10.72 -0.80 -9.06
CA VAL A 362 -10.75 0.55 -9.59
C VAL A 362 -9.77 0.67 -10.75
N ASP A 363 -10.33 0.79 -11.95
CA ASP A 363 -9.55 0.96 -13.17
C ASP A 363 -9.37 2.45 -13.49
N ASP A 364 -8.24 2.81 -14.11
CA ASP A 364 -7.90 4.19 -14.47
C ASP A 364 -7.94 5.18 -13.28
N LEU A 365 -7.38 4.76 -12.16
CA LEU A 365 -7.41 5.48 -10.89
C LEU A 365 -6.96 6.95 -10.97
N ASN A 366 -6.03 7.28 -11.86
CA ASN A 366 -5.48 8.63 -12.02
C ASN A 366 -6.27 9.53 -12.99
N MET A 367 -7.44 9.07 -13.47
CA MET A 367 -8.26 9.82 -14.43
C MET A 367 -9.07 10.97 -13.84
N PRO A 368 -9.59 10.93 -12.60
CA PRO A 368 -10.37 12.03 -12.05
C PRO A 368 -9.60 13.34 -12.10
N GLN A 369 -10.27 14.39 -12.62
CA GLN A 369 -9.67 15.70 -12.73
C GLN A 369 -9.44 16.29 -11.34
N LYS A 370 -8.28 16.96 -11.16
CA LYS A 370 -8.02 17.76 -9.97
C LYS A 370 -8.88 19.02 -9.98
N GLU A 371 -9.47 19.33 -8.84
CA GLU A 371 -10.11 20.62 -8.61
C GLU A 371 -9.08 21.74 -8.52
N LYS A 372 -9.56 22.98 -8.48
CA LYS A 372 -8.71 24.19 -8.48
C LYS A 372 -7.58 24.15 -7.44
N TYR A 373 -7.82 23.56 -6.28
CA TYR A 373 -6.86 23.46 -5.17
C TYR A 373 -6.25 22.06 -5.02
N GLY A 374 -6.29 21.26 -6.09
CA GLY A 374 -5.60 19.97 -6.17
C GLY A 374 -6.35 18.78 -5.59
N ALA A 375 -7.52 18.95 -5.00
CA ALA A 375 -8.33 17.86 -4.50
C ALA A 375 -8.87 16.98 -5.63
N GLN A 376 -8.99 15.69 -5.36
CA GLN A 376 -9.63 14.69 -6.23
C GLN A 376 -10.69 13.95 -5.41
N PRO A 377 -11.93 14.48 -5.31
CA PRO A 377 -12.95 13.98 -4.38
C PRO A 377 -13.25 12.47 -4.46
N PRO A 378 -13.28 11.82 -5.66
CA PRO A 378 -13.46 10.37 -5.73
C PRO A 378 -12.33 9.59 -5.05
N ILE A 379 -11.09 10.08 -5.18
CA ILE A 379 -9.91 9.45 -4.58
C ILE A 379 -9.88 9.69 -3.07
N GLU A 380 -10.24 10.90 -2.62
CA GLU A 380 -10.33 11.22 -1.20
C GLU A 380 -11.41 10.39 -0.49
N LEU A 381 -12.53 10.08 -1.15
CA LEU A 381 -13.53 9.14 -0.63
C LEU A 381 -12.94 7.75 -0.39
N LEU A 382 -12.17 7.22 -1.35
CA LEU A 382 -11.52 5.92 -1.21
C LEU A 382 -10.43 5.96 -0.12
N ARG A 383 -9.67 7.07 -0.02
CA ARG A 383 -8.69 7.29 1.04
C ARG A 383 -9.35 7.30 2.42
N GLN A 384 -10.47 7.99 2.57
CA GLN A 384 -11.24 8.01 3.81
C GLN A 384 -11.60 6.59 4.26
N TRP A 385 -12.02 5.75 3.31
CA TRP A 385 -12.28 4.34 3.64
C TRP A 385 -11.01 3.60 4.09
N MET A 386 -9.88 3.82 3.43
CA MET A 386 -8.62 3.13 3.78
C MET A 386 -8.10 3.52 5.15
N ASP A 387 -8.31 4.78 5.56
CA ASP A 387 -7.91 5.26 6.87
C ASP A 387 -8.89 4.84 7.98
N TYR A 388 -10.21 4.87 7.70
CA TYR A 388 -11.26 4.75 8.74
C TYR A 388 -12.20 3.57 8.55
N HIS A 389 -12.01 2.74 7.52
CA HIS A 389 -12.88 1.60 7.15
C HIS A 389 -14.35 1.99 6.93
N GLY A 390 -14.58 3.21 6.46
CA GLY A 390 -15.88 3.76 6.20
C GLY A 390 -15.81 5.13 5.55
N TRP A 391 -16.94 5.70 5.25
CA TRP A 391 -17.08 7.03 4.70
C TRP A 391 -18.39 7.69 5.15
N TYR A 392 -18.53 8.99 4.93
CA TYR A 392 -19.78 9.68 5.11
C TYR A 392 -20.75 9.34 3.98
N ASP A 393 -22.02 9.05 4.31
CA ASP A 393 -23.08 8.78 3.33
C ASP A 393 -23.44 10.08 2.59
N LEU A 394 -22.86 10.26 1.39
CA LEU A 394 -23.07 11.46 0.57
C LEU A 394 -24.49 11.55 0.00
N GLN A 395 -25.26 10.45 0.00
CA GLN A 395 -26.63 10.41 -0.48
C GLN A 395 -27.66 10.79 0.60
N SER A 396 -27.31 10.60 1.86
CA SER A 396 -28.16 10.94 3.01
C SER A 396 -28.11 12.43 3.32
N ASP A 397 -29.24 13.00 3.75
CA ASP A 397 -29.30 14.39 4.22
C ASP A 397 -28.48 14.59 5.51
N THR A 398 -28.42 13.59 6.37
CA THR A 398 -27.71 13.63 7.66
C THR A 398 -26.20 13.44 7.52
N LYS A 399 -25.71 13.00 6.35
CA LYS A 399 -24.28 12.70 6.14
C LYS A 399 -23.66 11.83 7.23
N ASP A 400 -24.40 10.84 7.72
CA ASP A 400 -23.90 9.94 8.77
C ASP A 400 -22.69 9.13 8.28
N PHE A 401 -21.75 8.85 9.19
CA PHE A 401 -20.64 7.97 8.89
C PHE A 401 -21.11 6.51 8.86
N VAL A 402 -20.76 5.80 7.79
CA VAL A 402 -21.10 4.40 7.57
C VAL A 402 -19.84 3.56 7.39
N ASN A 403 -19.78 2.44 8.08
CA ASN A 403 -18.66 1.51 7.95
C ASN A 403 -18.84 0.65 6.70
N VAL A 404 -17.75 0.39 5.99
CA VAL A 404 -17.70 -0.56 4.87
C VAL A 404 -16.68 -1.62 5.22
N VAL A 405 -17.12 -2.84 5.42
CA VAL A 405 -16.29 -3.92 5.96
C VAL A 405 -16.14 -5.08 4.99
N ASP A 406 -15.13 -5.90 5.24
CA ASP A 406 -14.83 -7.11 4.48
C ASP A 406 -14.62 -6.88 2.98
N VAL A 407 -13.97 -5.76 2.64
CA VAL A 407 -13.58 -5.40 1.28
C VAL A 407 -12.07 -5.18 1.16
N SER A 408 -11.52 -5.46 -0.02
CA SER A 408 -10.13 -5.16 -0.41
C SER A 408 -10.14 -4.39 -1.73
N PHE A 409 -9.17 -3.51 -1.94
CA PHE A 409 -9.06 -2.73 -3.16
C PHE A 409 -7.93 -3.24 -4.04
N LEU A 410 -8.26 -3.40 -5.32
CA LEU A 410 -7.30 -3.52 -6.41
C LEU A 410 -7.45 -2.29 -7.28
N ALA A 411 -6.34 -1.72 -7.72
CA ALA A 411 -6.40 -0.57 -8.60
C ALA A 411 -5.42 -0.71 -9.77
N SER A 412 -5.75 -0.08 -10.90
CA SER A 412 -4.83 0.12 -11.99
C SER A 412 -4.78 1.58 -12.41
N MET A 413 -3.61 2.05 -12.85
CA MET A 413 -3.47 3.38 -13.39
C MET A 413 -2.41 3.46 -14.50
N GLY A 414 -2.49 4.51 -15.31
CA GLY A 414 -1.47 4.88 -16.28
C GLY A 414 -0.18 5.35 -15.61
N SER A 415 0.92 5.39 -16.36
CA SER A 415 2.19 5.94 -15.88
C SER A 415 2.07 7.43 -15.56
N ILE A 416 2.89 7.92 -14.62
CA ILE A 416 2.93 9.33 -14.21
C ILE A 416 3.34 10.26 -15.36
N ALA A 417 4.07 9.77 -16.36
CA ALA A 417 4.45 10.51 -17.55
C ALA A 417 3.26 11.16 -18.29
N SER A 418 2.04 10.71 -18.05
CA SER A 418 0.81 11.30 -18.59
C SER A 418 0.40 12.64 -17.95
N GLY A 419 1.14 13.13 -16.95
CA GLY A 419 0.82 14.38 -16.22
C GLY A 419 -0.35 14.26 -15.23
N ARG A 420 -0.94 13.07 -15.09
CA ARG A 420 -2.03 12.80 -14.15
C ARG A 420 -1.49 12.08 -12.92
N THR A 421 -1.40 12.81 -11.83
CA THR A 421 -0.86 12.29 -10.55
C THR A 421 -1.96 12.11 -9.52
N VAL A 422 -1.81 11.11 -8.69
CA VAL A 422 -2.62 10.84 -7.50
C VAL A 422 -1.83 11.26 -6.28
N SER A 423 -2.51 11.71 -5.23
CA SER A 423 -1.86 12.10 -3.97
C SER A 423 -1.11 10.93 -3.33
N ASN A 424 0.12 11.18 -2.86
CA ASN A 424 0.91 10.17 -2.11
C ASN A 424 0.20 9.71 -0.85
N ARG A 425 -0.63 10.54 -0.22
CA ARG A 425 -1.45 10.19 0.94
C ARG A 425 -2.36 8.99 0.67
N TYR A 426 -2.86 8.87 -0.56
CA TYR A 426 -3.67 7.74 -0.98
C TYR A 426 -2.82 6.55 -1.43
N LEU A 427 -1.76 6.81 -2.21
CA LEU A 427 -0.91 5.75 -2.78
C LEU A 427 -0.23 4.90 -1.70
N ARG A 428 0.12 5.47 -0.55
CA ARG A 428 0.77 4.76 0.56
C ARG A 428 -0.02 3.55 1.11
N HIS A 429 -1.32 3.48 0.82
CA HIS A 429 -2.16 2.37 1.26
C HIS A 429 -2.00 1.12 0.40
N TYR A 430 -1.48 1.27 -0.82
CA TYR A 430 -1.29 0.18 -1.76
C TYR A 430 0.12 -0.42 -1.70
N ILE A 431 0.20 -1.70 -2.04
CA ILE A 431 1.40 -2.36 -2.53
C ILE A 431 1.49 -2.02 -4.02
N ILE A 432 2.66 -1.59 -4.50
CA ILE A 432 2.87 -1.13 -5.88
C ILE A 432 3.84 -2.06 -6.59
#